data_3a1b0e2bcea28c47664ecf2d29a102d6
#
_entry.id   3a1b0e2bcea28c47664ecf2d29a102d6
#
_cell.length_a   1.000
_cell.length_b   1.000
_cell.length_c   1.000
_cell.angle_alpha   90.00
_cell.angle_beta   90.00
_cell.angle_gamma   90.00
#
_symmetry.space_group_name_H-M   'P 1'
#
loop_
_entity.id
_entity.type
_entity.pdbx_description
1 polymer ?
#
loop_
_entity_poly.entity_id
_entity_poly.type
_entity_poly.pdbx_seq_one_letter_code
_entity_poly.pdbx_strand_id
1 'polypeptide(L)'
;MLTTLAQERRQPARRTVKRRRGTGRSPLLAPVMVFAAAVAFAVLYVAYVLWPRWPEAPVVLDVPSLPIVVSGTAFNVEPAAIRMNVQRRPGAHERVDLSYLWPDLVPPDPALKSTVAAPVDPNERLFVTIASGETTLPLMERVQTIYPRYLVPELVVGPPGLTLRAFRDDTPYQGEDLVFESNAPEHFLARCSRKGVINSGVCLVERRIGNADVILRFPREWLENWQDVASHIDKLIARLHPAN
;
A
#
# COMPACT_ATOMS: atom_id res chain seq x y z
N MET A 1 112.65 -1.49 57.81
CA MET A 1 112.96 -1.87 56.46
C MET A 1 111.74 -2.52 55.85
N LEU A 2 111.34 -2.10 54.72
CA LEU A 2 110.29 -2.62 53.90
C LEU A 2 108.83 -2.28 54.34
N THR A 3 108.44 -1.16 53.80
CA THR A 3 107.12 -0.58 53.76
C THR A 3 106.22 -1.34 52.76
N THR A 4 105.07 -1.87 53.18
CA THR A 4 104.10 -2.50 52.30
C THR A 4 102.89 -1.58 52.15
N LEU A 5 102.71 -1.01 50.98
CA LEU A 5 101.59 -0.17 50.61
C LEU A 5 100.35 -1.03 50.34
N ALA A 6 99.33 -0.81 51.15
CA ALA A 6 98.03 -1.37 50.94
C ALA A 6 97.30 -0.62 49.84
N GLN A 7 96.96 -1.25 48.76
CA GLN A 7 96.26 -0.72 47.62
C GLN A 7 94.74 -0.92 47.82
N GLU A 8 94.10 0.15 48.16
CA GLU A 8 92.63 0.19 48.38
C GLU A 8 91.90 0.14 47.03
N ARG A 9 91.27 -1.03 46.71
CA ARG A 9 90.40 -1.18 45.52
C ARG A 9 89.10 -0.56 45.77
N ARG A 10 88.81 0.59 45.15
CA ARG A 10 87.50 1.19 45.06
C ARG A 10 86.64 0.40 44.08
N GLN A 11 85.53 -0.20 44.59
CA GLN A 11 84.48 -0.83 43.76
C GLN A 11 83.64 0.23 43.13
N PRO A 12 83.31 0.15 41.80
CA PRO A 12 82.40 1.07 41.18
C PRO A 12 80.93 0.73 41.56
N ALA A 13 80.20 1.74 42.01
CA ALA A 13 78.80 1.67 42.35
C ALA A 13 77.94 1.25 41.11
N ARG A 14 77.25 0.11 41.19
CA ARG A 14 76.30 -0.34 40.22
C ARG A 14 75.12 0.62 40.21
N ARG A 15 74.97 1.53 39.21
CA ARG A 15 73.79 2.29 38.89
C ARG A 15 72.73 1.32 38.42
N THR A 16 71.72 1.04 39.23
CA THR A 16 70.48 0.38 38.83
C THR A 16 69.71 1.32 37.93
N VAL A 17 69.74 1.03 36.62
CA VAL A 17 68.90 1.69 35.65
C VAL A 17 67.49 1.21 35.88
N LYS A 18 66.64 2.07 36.49
CA LYS A 18 65.19 1.84 36.66
C LYS A 18 64.53 1.85 35.27
N ARG A 19 64.36 0.66 34.67
CA ARG A 19 63.65 0.48 33.38
C ARG A 19 62.23 0.93 33.55
N ARG A 20 61.92 2.19 33.17
CA ARG A 20 60.52 2.64 33.00
C ARG A 20 59.86 1.73 31.99
N ARG A 21 58.95 0.86 32.47
CA ARG A 21 57.99 0.18 31.61
C ARG A 21 57.10 1.30 31.05
N GLY A 22 57.48 1.85 29.90
CA GLY A 22 56.58 2.61 29.07
C GLY A 22 55.46 1.66 28.64
N THR A 23 54.25 1.92 29.08
CA THR A 23 53.06 1.31 28.49
C THR A 23 53.01 1.79 27.04
N GLY A 24 53.67 1.02 26.16
CA GLY A 24 53.63 1.28 24.74
C GLY A 24 52.20 1.04 24.23
N ARG A 25 51.41 2.09 24.26
CA ARG A 25 50.19 2.12 23.45
C ARG A 25 50.68 2.02 22.01
N SER A 26 50.41 0.86 21.38
CA SER A 26 50.77 0.65 19.98
C SER A 26 50.14 1.79 19.17
N PRO A 27 50.91 2.48 18.29
CA PRO A 27 50.36 3.62 17.52
C PRO A 27 49.19 3.23 16.63
N LEU A 28 48.96 1.93 16.44
CA LEU A 28 47.84 1.37 15.69
C LEU A 28 46.53 1.28 16.48
N LEU A 29 46.52 1.41 17.83
CA LEU A 29 45.27 1.34 18.61
C LEU A 29 44.34 2.51 18.35
N ALA A 30 44.86 3.72 18.14
CA ALA A 30 44.07 4.88 17.86
C ALA A 30 43.24 4.78 16.53
N PRO A 31 43.89 4.46 15.38
CA PRO A 31 43.15 4.31 14.13
C PRO A 31 42.14 3.14 14.16
N VAL A 32 42.50 2.02 14.83
CA VAL A 32 41.57 0.89 14.98
C VAL A 32 40.34 1.26 15.80
N MET A 33 40.51 2.03 16.89
CA MET A 33 39.40 2.50 17.70
C MET A 33 38.49 3.50 16.94
N VAL A 34 39.08 4.39 16.14
CA VAL A 34 38.29 5.32 15.29
C VAL A 34 37.50 4.54 14.22
N PHE A 35 38.13 3.56 13.57
CA PHE A 35 37.45 2.72 12.59
C PHE A 35 36.31 1.91 13.22
N ALA A 36 36.55 1.28 14.37
CA ALA A 36 35.53 0.53 15.10
C ALA A 36 34.34 1.43 15.52
N ALA A 37 34.62 2.66 15.97
CA ALA A 37 33.58 3.64 16.31
C ALA A 37 32.78 4.07 15.08
N ALA A 38 33.43 4.28 13.93
CA ALA A 38 32.75 4.64 12.69
C ALA A 38 31.84 3.49 12.19
N VAL A 39 32.32 2.24 12.25
CA VAL A 39 31.50 1.05 11.90
C VAL A 39 30.32 0.89 12.86
N ALA A 40 30.54 1.03 14.17
CA ALA A 40 29.45 0.97 15.15
C ALA A 40 28.40 2.07 14.92
N PHE A 41 28.84 3.29 14.62
CA PHE A 41 27.94 4.38 14.27
C PHE A 41 27.15 4.10 12.99
N ALA A 42 27.79 3.60 11.95
CA ALA A 42 27.12 3.23 10.70
C ALA A 42 26.07 2.13 10.91
N VAL A 43 26.39 1.09 11.70
CA VAL A 43 25.45 0.02 12.04
C VAL A 43 24.26 0.56 12.85
N LEU A 44 24.50 1.40 13.85
CA LEU A 44 23.44 2.02 14.64
C LEU A 44 22.57 2.96 13.80
N TYR A 45 23.17 3.73 12.88
CA TYR A 45 22.44 4.59 11.96
C TYR A 45 21.56 3.78 11.02
N VAL A 46 22.09 2.72 10.41
CA VAL A 46 21.32 1.82 9.54
C VAL A 46 20.20 1.14 10.33
N ALA A 47 20.49 0.65 11.53
CA ALA A 47 19.48 0.08 12.41
C ALA A 47 18.39 1.09 12.77
N TYR A 48 18.76 2.35 13.06
CA TYR A 48 17.81 3.43 13.34
C TYR A 48 16.93 3.77 12.13
N VAL A 49 17.51 3.84 10.92
CA VAL A 49 16.77 4.15 9.68
C VAL A 49 15.88 2.97 9.25
N LEU A 50 16.39 1.74 9.38
CA LEU A 50 15.64 0.53 9.03
C LEU A 50 14.74 0.03 10.17
N TRP A 51 14.83 0.65 11.37
CA TRP A 51 13.96 0.28 12.49
C TRP A 51 12.51 0.41 12.04
N PRO A 52 11.75 -0.68 11.98
CA PRO A 52 10.37 -0.63 11.56
C PRO A 52 9.62 0.29 12.53
N ARG A 53 9.27 1.48 12.06
CA ARG A 53 8.35 2.36 12.78
C ARG A 53 6.97 1.73 12.62
N TRP A 54 6.65 0.78 13.51
CA TRP A 54 5.32 0.20 13.57
C TRP A 54 4.33 1.34 13.77
N PRO A 55 3.26 1.41 12.94
CA PRO A 55 2.25 2.42 13.14
C PRO A 55 1.73 2.31 14.58
N GLU A 56 1.61 3.46 15.21
CA GLU A 56 1.06 3.59 16.55
C GLU A 56 -0.30 2.91 16.62
N ALA A 57 -0.55 2.29 17.75
CA ALA A 57 -1.73 1.59 18.24
C ALA A 57 -2.75 1.09 17.22
N PRO A 58 -3.17 -0.16 17.25
CA PRO A 58 -4.27 -0.64 16.41
C PRO A 58 -5.46 0.29 16.65
N VAL A 59 -5.96 0.89 15.54
CA VAL A 59 -7.22 1.64 15.59
C VAL A 59 -8.26 0.74 16.23
N VAL A 60 -8.92 1.23 17.26
CA VAL A 60 -9.98 0.51 17.93
C VAL A 60 -11.05 0.23 16.87
N LEU A 61 -11.27 -1.05 16.53
CA LEU A 61 -12.26 -1.47 15.53
C LEU A 61 -13.71 -1.16 15.94
N ASP A 62 -13.91 -0.77 17.19
CA ASP A 62 -15.21 -0.46 17.78
C ASP A 62 -15.75 0.93 17.43
N VAL A 63 -15.01 1.72 16.66
CA VAL A 63 -15.51 3.02 16.16
C VAL A 63 -16.38 2.76 14.94
N PRO A 64 -17.62 3.31 14.89
CA PRO A 64 -18.56 3.01 13.81
C PRO A 64 -18.06 3.50 12.43
N SER A 65 -17.31 4.59 12.39
CA SER A 65 -16.66 5.07 11.15
C SER A 65 -15.42 5.91 11.44
N LEU A 66 -14.50 5.93 10.50
CA LEU A 66 -13.32 6.80 10.47
C LEU A 66 -13.52 7.90 9.44
N PRO A 67 -13.32 9.17 9.81
CA PRO A 67 -13.28 10.28 8.86
C PRO A 67 -11.96 10.21 8.08
N ILE A 68 -12.05 9.90 6.79
CA ILE A 68 -10.93 9.80 5.86
C ILE A 68 -11.07 10.91 4.82
N VAL A 69 -9.99 11.58 4.47
CA VAL A 69 -9.97 12.61 3.44
C VAL A 69 -9.02 12.18 2.32
N VAL A 70 -9.54 12.11 1.08
CA VAL A 70 -8.75 11.84 -0.12
C VAL A 70 -8.92 13.01 -1.09
N SER A 71 -7.81 13.67 -1.46
CA SER A 71 -7.81 14.87 -2.32
C SER A 71 -8.84 15.92 -1.91
N GLY A 72 -8.93 16.21 -0.59
CA GLY A 72 -9.87 17.19 -0.06
C GLY A 72 -11.33 16.72 0.05
N THR A 73 -11.66 15.52 -0.42
CA THR A 73 -13.00 14.93 -0.32
C THR A 73 -13.09 14.03 0.91
N ALA A 74 -14.07 14.28 1.78
CA ALA A 74 -14.26 13.52 3.01
C ALA A 74 -15.11 12.28 2.78
N PHE A 75 -14.72 11.19 3.41
CA PHE A 75 -15.42 9.90 3.42
C PHE A 75 -15.53 9.37 4.84
N ASN A 76 -16.68 8.75 5.14
CA ASN A 76 -16.92 8.03 6.39
C ASN A 76 -16.73 6.53 6.14
N VAL A 77 -15.62 5.96 6.61
CA VAL A 77 -15.24 4.58 6.30
C VAL A 77 -15.25 3.72 7.56
N GLU A 78 -15.91 2.58 7.51
CA GLU A 78 -15.88 1.59 8.58
C GLU A 78 -14.47 0.99 8.70
N PRO A 79 -13.85 1.01 9.90
CA PRO A 79 -12.46 0.52 10.07
C PRO A 79 -12.26 -0.93 9.62
N ALA A 80 -13.28 -1.78 9.85
CA ALA A 80 -13.26 -3.19 9.45
C ALA A 80 -13.23 -3.40 7.93
N ALA A 81 -13.76 -2.44 7.14
CA ALA A 81 -13.70 -2.49 5.68
C ALA A 81 -12.30 -2.21 5.13
N ILE A 82 -11.45 -1.50 5.88
CA ILE A 82 -10.11 -1.11 5.42
C ILE A 82 -9.21 -2.33 5.41
N ARG A 83 -8.68 -2.68 4.23
CA ARG A 83 -7.86 -3.87 4.02
C ARG A 83 -6.48 -3.79 4.65
N MET A 84 -5.86 -2.63 4.59
CA MET A 84 -4.48 -2.41 5.04
C MET A 84 -4.46 -1.73 6.40
N ASN A 85 -3.87 -2.37 7.42
CA ASN A 85 -3.79 -1.82 8.77
C ASN A 85 -3.18 -0.40 8.82
N VAL A 86 -2.19 -0.12 7.97
CA VAL A 86 -1.54 1.20 7.87
C VAL A 86 -2.51 2.31 7.44
N GLN A 87 -3.60 1.96 6.74
CA GLN A 87 -4.63 2.91 6.31
C GLN A 87 -5.75 3.11 7.36
N ARG A 88 -5.79 2.30 8.43
CA ARG A 88 -6.82 2.37 9.49
C ARG A 88 -6.55 3.51 10.46
N ARG A 89 -6.52 4.73 9.96
CA ARG A 89 -6.32 5.94 10.75
C ARG A 89 -7.15 7.08 10.16
N PRO A 90 -7.68 7.99 10.99
CA PRO A 90 -8.39 9.16 10.49
C PRO A 90 -7.45 10.14 9.79
N GLY A 91 -8.01 11.03 8.97
CA GLY A 91 -7.30 12.12 8.33
C GLY A 91 -6.98 11.90 6.85
N ALA A 92 -5.94 12.58 6.35
CA ALA A 92 -5.61 12.62 4.94
C ALA A 92 -4.90 11.35 4.49
N HIS A 93 -5.32 10.83 3.35
CA HIS A 93 -4.76 9.67 2.66
C HIS A 93 -4.64 9.97 1.17
N GLU A 94 -3.62 9.43 0.51
CA GLU A 94 -3.52 9.45 -0.95
C GLU A 94 -4.45 8.40 -1.58
N ARG A 95 -4.58 7.28 -0.87
CA ARG A 95 -5.39 6.13 -1.31
C ARG A 95 -5.84 5.31 -0.10
N VAL A 96 -7.06 4.76 -0.21
CA VAL A 96 -7.60 3.80 0.76
C VAL A 96 -8.22 2.63 0.00
N ASP A 97 -7.91 1.41 0.44
CA ASP A 97 -8.41 0.17 -0.15
C ASP A 97 -9.36 -0.52 0.83
N LEU A 98 -10.60 -0.75 0.37
CA LEU A 98 -11.69 -1.33 1.16
C LEU A 98 -12.12 -2.67 0.58
N SER A 99 -12.81 -3.45 1.38
CA SER A 99 -13.45 -4.71 0.99
C SER A 99 -14.79 -4.86 1.70
N TYR A 100 -15.81 -5.29 0.96
CA TYR A 100 -17.14 -5.57 1.45
C TYR A 100 -17.60 -6.94 0.99
N LEU A 101 -18.44 -7.59 1.80
CA LEU A 101 -19.04 -8.87 1.46
C LEU A 101 -20.33 -8.64 0.67
N TRP A 102 -20.51 -9.38 -0.41
CA TRP A 102 -21.73 -9.37 -1.21
C TRP A 102 -22.76 -10.35 -0.62
N PRO A 103 -24.08 -10.08 -0.70
CA PRO A 103 -24.72 -8.88 -1.28
C PRO A 103 -24.90 -7.72 -0.30
N ASP A 104 -24.82 -7.93 1.01
CA ASP A 104 -25.21 -6.96 2.03
C ASP A 104 -24.24 -5.77 2.15
N LEU A 105 -23.10 -5.84 1.50
CA LEU A 105 -22.00 -4.87 1.56
C LEU A 105 -21.61 -4.50 3.00
N VAL A 106 -21.53 -5.52 3.85
CA VAL A 106 -20.97 -5.41 5.19
C VAL A 106 -19.46 -5.62 5.14
N PRO A 107 -18.69 -4.98 6.03
CA PRO A 107 -17.27 -5.25 6.16
C PRO A 107 -17.02 -6.72 6.52
N PRO A 108 -15.93 -7.34 6.03
CA PRO A 108 -15.52 -8.66 6.52
C PRO A 108 -15.18 -8.60 8.00
N ASP A 109 -15.53 -9.65 8.75
CA ASP A 109 -15.18 -9.76 10.16
C ASP A 109 -13.64 -9.80 10.34
N PRO A 110 -13.04 -8.84 11.03
CA PRO A 110 -11.61 -8.80 11.25
C PRO A 110 -11.08 -9.94 12.12
N ALA A 111 -11.95 -10.60 12.90
CA ALA A 111 -11.59 -11.75 13.71
C ALA A 111 -11.50 -13.04 12.87
N LEU A 112 -12.21 -13.09 11.75
CA LEU A 112 -12.12 -14.20 10.80
C LEU A 112 -10.86 -14.01 9.93
N LYS A 113 -9.72 -14.47 10.43
CA LYS A 113 -8.53 -14.62 9.60
C LYS A 113 -8.84 -15.62 8.50
N SER A 114 -8.68 -15.22 7.24
CA SER A 114 -8.69 -16.15 6.13
C SER A 114 -7.65 -17.25 6.42
N THR A 115 -8.12 -18.40 6.88
CA THR A 115 -7.26 -19.57 7.04
C THR A 115 -7.24 -20.32 5.70
N VAL A 116 -6.16 -21.03 5.44
CA VAL A 116 -6.03 -21.90 4.25
C VAL A 116 -7.19 -22.91 4.18
N ALA A 117 -7.85 -23.22 5.30
CA ALA A 117 -8.96 -24.16 5.41
C ALA A 117 -10.33 -23.56 5.00
N ALA A 118 -10.48 -22.23 5.00
CA ALA A 118 -11.69 -21.56 4.52
C ALA A 118 -11.28 -20.28 3.79
N PRO A 119 -10.79 -20.40 2.53
CA PRO A 119 -10.55 -19.23 1.70
C PRO A 119 -11.91 -18.56 1.46
N VAL A 120 -12.01 -17.28 1.80
CA VAL A 120 -13.16 -16.48 1.40
C VAL A 120 -13.13 -16.37 -0.12
N ASP A 121 -14.20 -16.79 -0.77
CA ASP A 121 -14.30 -16.74 -2.22
C ASP A 121 -14.14 -15.27 -2.68
N PRO A 122 -13.18 -14.96 -3.55
CA PRO A 122 -13.07 -13.65 -4.17
C PRO A 122 -14.35 -13.20 -4.89
N ASN A 123 -15.15 -14.17 -5.35
CA ASN A 123 -16.42 -13.95 -6.04
C ASN A 123 -17.54 -13.44 -5.10
N GLU A 124 -17.35 -13.48 -3.81
CA GLU A 124 -18.28 -12.95 -2.82
C GLU A 124 -17.85 -11.56 -2.30
N ARG A 125 -16.92 -10.89 -2.97
CA ARG A 125 -16.37 -9.62 -2.49
C ARG A 125 -16.44 -8.50 -3.51
N LEU A 126 -16.85 -7.34 -3.01
CA LEU A 126 -16.68 -6.05 -3.67
C LEU A 126 -15.41 -5.39 -3.11
N PHE A 127 -14.46 -5.06 -3.99
CA PHE A 127 -13.30 -4.27 -3.62
C PHE A 127 -13.50 -2.82 -4.03
N VAL A 128 -13.19 -1.90 -3.13
CA VAL A 128 -13.29 -0.46 -3.37
C VAL A 128 -11.93 0.18 -3.15
N THR A 129 -11.50 0.99 -4.11
CA THR A 129 -10.33 1.84 -3.97
C THR A 129 -10.78 3.29 -4.07
N ILE A 130 -10.47 4.10 -3.07
CA ILE A 130 -10.65 5.56 -3.10
C ILE A 130 -9.26 6.15 -3.28
N ALA A 131 -9.04 6.91 -4.35
CA ALA A 131 -7.75 7.51 -4.66
C ALA A 131 -7.91 8.93 -5.20
N SER A 132 -6.81 9.69 -5.28
CA SER A 132 -6.82 11.02 -5.92
C SER A 132 -7.22 10.91 -7.37
N GLY A 133 -8.16 11.76 -7.79
CA GLY A 133 -8.62 11.88 -9.15
C GLY A 133 -8.01 13.06 -9.93
N GLU A 134 -7.10 13.82 -9.30
CA GLU A 134 -6.56 15.06 -9.87
C GLU A 134 -5.76 14.85 -11.16
N THR A 135 -5.14 13.69 -11.32
CA THR A 135 -4.30 13.36 -12.48
C THR A 135 -5.02 12.55 -13.54
N THR A 136 -6.28 12.19 -13.32
CA THR A 136 -7.06 11.32 -14.22
C THR A 136 -8.26 12.08 -14.78
N LEU A 137 -8.56 11.86 -16.07
CA LEU A 137 -9.81 12.35 -16.65
C LEU A 137 -11.00 11.59 -16.04
N PRO A 138 -12.11 12.29 -15.74
CA PRO A 138 -13.34 11.63 -15.34
C PRO A 138 -13.79 10.57 -16.34
N LEU A 139 -14.43 9.49 -15.85
CA LEU A 139 -14.82 8.36 -16.71
C LEU A 139 -15.67 8.81 -17.92
N MET A 140 -16.66 9.68 -17.70
CA MET A 140 -17.55 10.14 -18.77
C MET A 140 -16.81 10.94 -19.83
N GLU A 141 -15.82 11.74 -19.43
CA GLU A 141 -14.97 12.46 -20.38
C GLU A 141 -14.08 11.49 -21.19
N ARG A 142 -13.54 10.43 -20.56
CA ARG A 142 -12.82 9.36 -21.29
C ARG A 142 -13.72 8.62 -22.28
N VAL A 143 -14.96 8.35 -21.92
CA VAL A 143 -15.97 7.71 -22.78
C VAL A 143 -16.25 8.57 -24.01
N GLN A 144 -16.26 9.89 -23.89
CA GLN A 144 -16.54 10.81 -24.98
C GLN A 144 -15.33 11.11 -25.85
N THR A 145 -14.13 11.17 -25.27
CA THR A 145 -12.93 11.68 -25.95
C THR A 145 -11.90 10.61 -26.31
N ILE A 146 -11.71 9.61 -25.44
CA ILE A 146 -10.64 8.61 -25.57
C ILE A 146 -11.17 7.28 -26.08
N TYR A 147 -12.19 6.71 -25.42
CA TYR A 147 -12.66 5.36 -25.72
C TYR A 147 -13.19 5.17 -27.15
N PRO A 148 -13.84 6.14 -27.81
CA PRO A 148 -14.28 5.97 -29.19
C PRO A 148 -13.17 5.58 -30.18
N ARG A 149 -11.93 5.99 -29.88
CA ARG A 149 -10.75 5.65 -30.71
C ARG A 149 -10.25 4.23 -30.47
N TYR A 150 -10.59 3.64 -29.35
CA TYR A 150 -10.08 2.34 -28.89
C TYR A 150 -11.12 1.21 -28.97
N LEU A 151 -12.39 1.55 -29.10
CA LEU A 151 -13.48 0.60 -29.19
C LEU A 151 -13.67 0.10 -30.63
N VAL A 152 -14.05 -1.16 -30.77
CA VAL A 152 -14.55 -1.69 -32.05
C VAL A 152 -15.93 -1.08 -32.34
N PRO A 153 -16.34 -0.92 -33.62
CA PRO A 153 -17.65 -0.37 -33.98
C PRO A 153 -18.81 -1.28 -33.55
N GLU A 154 -18.58 -2.56 -33.50
CA GLU A 154 -19.60 -3.57 -33.27
C GLU A 154 -20.10 -3.51 -31.83
N LEU A 155 -21.43 -3.48 -31.69
CA LEU A 155 -22.12 -3.62 -30.42
C LEU A 155 -22.54 -5.09 -30.22
N VAL A 156 -22.30 -5.58 -29.01
CA VAL A 156 -22.71 -6.92 -28.61
C VAL A 156 -23.79 -6.80 -27.52
N VAL A 157 -24.88 -7.52 -27.71
CA VAL A 157 -25.95 -7.61 -26.69
C VAL A 157 -25.42 -8.43 -25.52
N GLY A 158 -25.46 -7.85 -24.33
CA GLY A 158 -25.08 -8.47 -23.08
C GLY A 158 -26.27 -9.09 -22.32
N PRO A 159 -26.13 -9.24 -21.00
CA PRO A 159 -27.25 -9.50 -20.12
C PRO A 159 -28.39 -8.48 -20.36
N PRO A 160 -29.64 -8.81 -20.01
CA PRO A 160 -30.79 -7.95 -20.30
C PRO A 160 -30.58 -6.50 -19.85
N GLY A 161 -30.75 -5.57 -20.80
CA GLY A 161 -30.56 -4.14 -20.58
C GLY A 161 -29.12 -3.62 -20.72
N LEU A 162 -28.12 -4.50 -20.92
CA LEU A 162 -26.72 -4.13 -21.15
C LEU A 162 -26.30 -4.26 -22.60
N THR A 163 -25.45 -3.34 -23.02
CA THR A 163 -24.72 -3.38 -24.28
C THR A 163 -23.22 -3.44 -23.99
N LEU A 164 -22.49 -4.20 -24.78
CA LEU A 164 -21.05 -4.35 -24.70
C LEU A 164 -20.38 -3.86 -25.97
N ARG A 165 -19.22 -3.23 -25.82
CA ARG A 165 -18.28 -2.92 -26.90
C ARG A 165 -16.88 -3.36 -26.52
N ALA A 166 -16.25 -4.14 -27.34
CA ALA A 166 -14.90 -4.61 -27.11
C ALA A 166 -13.88 -3.48 -27.33
N PHE A 167 -12.84 -3.40 -26.51
CA PHE A 167 -11.65 -2.64 -26.84
C PHE A 167 -10.78 -3.45 -27.83
N ARG A 168 -10.14 -2.73 -28.76
CA ARG A 168 -9.21 -3.32 -29.73
C ARG A 168 -7.96 -3.84 -29.04
N ASP A 169 -7.36 -4.86 -29.62
CA ASP A 169 -6.20 -5.55 -29.04
C ASP A 169 -4.89 -4.73 -29.09
N ASP A 170 -4.85 -3.67 -29.93
CA ASP A 170 -3.74 -2.71 -30.06
C ASP A 170 -3.83 -1.51 -29.09
N THR A 171 -4.62 -1.61 -28.03
CA THR A 171 -4.89 -0.52 -27.08
C THR A 171 -4.46 -0.85 -25.66
N PRO A 172 -4.31 0.16 -24.78
CA PRO A 172 -4.05 -0.06 -23.35
C PRO A 172 -5.15 -0.85 -22.61
N TYR A 173 -6.33 -1.00 -23.24
CA TYR A 173 -7.50 -1.71 -22.71
C TYR A 173 -7.71 -3.08 -23.39
N GLN A 174 -6.65 -3.62 -24.01
CA GLN A 174 -6.67 -4.93 -24.62
C GLN A 174 -7.27 -5.98 -23.69
N GLY A 175 -8.20 -6.79 -24.23
CA GLY A 175 -8.85 -7.86 -23.46
C GLY A 175 -9.99 -7.40 -22.55
N GLU A 176 -10.39 -6.11 -22.61
CA GLU A 176 -11.52 -5.56 -21.89
C GLU A 176 -12.71 -5.27 -22.82
N ASP A 177 -13.90 -5.25 -22.22
CA ASP A 177 -15.13 -4.75 -22.82
C ASP A 177 -15.61 -3.53 -22.03
N LEU A 178 -16.11 -2.52 -22.72
CA LEU A 178 -16.94 -1.48 -22.15
C LEU A 178 -18.37 -2.01 -22.08
N VAL A 179 -18.94 -2.04 -20.88
CA VAL A 179 -20.29 -2.54 -20.61
C VAL A 179 -21.11 -1.36 -20.08
N PHE A 180 -22.27 -1.13 -20.65
CA PHE A 180 -23.12 0.00 -20.27
C PHE A 180 -24.60 -0.31 -20.44
N GLU A 181 -25.43 0.39 -19.67
CA GLU A 181 -26.87 0.32 -19.84
C GLU A 181 -27.29 0.88 -21.20
N SER A 182 -28.08 0.11 -21.94
CA SER A 182 -28.39 0.38 -23.35
C SER A 182 -29.11 1.69 -23.57
N ASN A 183 -29.98 2.12 -22.62
CA ASN A 183 -30.80 3.31 -22.73
C ASN A 183 -30.31 4.49 -21.88
N ALA A 184 -29.40 4.23 -20.91
CA ALA A 184 -28.87 5.24 -19.99
C ALA A 184 -27.42 4.92 -19.61
N PRO A 185 -26.44 5.09 -20.53
CA PRO A 185 -25.06 4.73 -20.30
C PRO A 185 -24.40 5.42 -19.10
N GLU A 186 -24.92 6.58 -18.69
CA GLU A 186 -24.48 7.33 -17.51
C GLU A 186 -24.91 6.67 -16.19
N HIS A 187 -26.00 5.89 -16.20
CA HIS A 187 -26.50 5.22 -15.00
C HIS A 187 -25.62 4.01 -14.62
N PHE A 188 -25.30 3.16 -15.60
CA PHE A 188 -24.40 2.04 -15.39
C PHE A 188 -23.35 1.97 -16.49
N LEU A 189 -22.08 2.06 -16.10
CA LEU A 189 -20.94 1.97 -16.98
C LEU A 189 -19.80 1.25 -16.26
N ALA A 190 -19.32 0.16 -16.86
CA ALA A 190 -18.23 -0.65 -16.34
C ALA A 190 -17.23 -1.01 -17.44
N ARG A 191 -15.96 -1.20 -17.06
CA ARG A 191 -14.98 -1.93 -17.88
C ARG A 191 -14.81 -3.33 -17.31
N CYS A 192 -14.93 -4.33 -18.14
CA CYS A 192 -14.88 -5.73 -17.71
C CYS A 192 -13.83 -6.50 -18.49
N SER A 193 -12.92 -7.16 -17.81
CA SER A 193 -11.96 -8.05 -18.46
C SER A 193 -12.66 -9.29 -19.02
N ARG A 194 -12.22 -9.71 -20.22
CA ARG A 194 -12.69 -10.93 -20.87
C ARG A 194 -12.10 -12.18 -20.18
N LYS A 195 -12.75 -13.32 -20.32
CA LYS A 195 -12.20 -14.58 -19.82
C LYS A 195 -10.92 -14.93 -20.60
N GLY A 196 -9.92 -15.47 -19.91
CA GLY A 196 -8.65 -15.90 -20.51
C GLY A 196 -7.57 -14.83 -20.60
N VAL A 197 -7.82 -13.59 -20.15
CA VAL A 197 -6.81 -12.53 -20.00
C VAL A 197 -6.35 -12.39 -18.55
N ILE A 198 -5.29 -11.62 -18.32
CA ILE A 198 -4.83 -11.29 -16.95
C ILE A 198 -5.97 -10.56 -16.22
N ASN A 199 -6.23 -10.94 -14.97
CA ASN A 199 -7.40 -10.50 -14.19
C ASN A 199 -8.75 -10.81 -14.84
N SER A 200 -8.83 -11.98 -15.50
CA SER A 200 -10.05 -12.41 -16.19
C SER A 200 -11.27 -12.43 -15.26
N GLY A 201 -12.42 -12.05 -15.81
CA GLY A 201 -13.69 -12.13 -15.08
C GLY A 201 -13.91 -11.04 -14.04
N VAL A 202 -13.21 -9.90 -14.09
CA VAL A 202 -13.40 -8.76 -13.19
C VAL A 202 -14.00 -7.58 -13.95
N CYS A 203 -15.00 -6.94 -13.37
CA CYS A 203 -15.55 -5.66 -13.78
C CYS A 203 -15.09 -4.53 -12.86
N LEU A 204 -14.99 -3.34 -13.43
CA LEU A 204 -14.54 -2.13 -12.77
C LEU A 204 -15.53 -0.99 -13.09
N VAL A 205 -16.18 -0.48 -12.04
CA VAL A 205 -17.01 0.73 -12.08
C VAL A 205 -16.26 1.87 -11.43
N GLU A 206 -16.27 3.04 -12.05
CA GLU A 206 -15.61 4.23 -11.54
C GLU A 206 -16.65 5.34 -11.30
N ARG A 207 -16.50 6.04 -10.18
CA ARG A 207 -17.29 7.24 -9.84
C ARG A 207 -16.38 8.34 -9.35
N ARG A 208 -16.52 9.54 -9.90
CA ARG A 208 -15.84 10.74 -9.39
C ARG A 208 -16.70 11.38 -8.32
N ILE A 209 -16.12 11.58 -7.11
CA ILE A 209 -16.76 12.27 -5.98
C ILE A 209 -15.82 13.38 -5.55
N GLY A 210 -16.21 14.63 -5.77
CA GLY A 210 -15.29 15.75 -5.60
C GLY A 210 -14.02 15.55 -6.43
N ASN A 211 -12.85 15.57 -5.78
CA ASN A 211 -11.55 15.34 -6.41
C ASN A 211 -11.04 13.90 -6.25
N ALA A 212 -11.85 12.99 -5.70
CA ALA A 212 -11.47 11.60 -5.52
C ALA A 212 -12.16 10.67 -6.54
N ASP A 213 -11.44 9.67 -7.00
CA ASP A 213 -11.98 8.56 -7.78
C ASP A 213 -12.31 7.39 -6.85
N VAL A 214 -13.54 6.93 -6.89
CA VAL A 214 -14.02 5.72 -6.22
C VAL A 214 -14.11 4.62 -7.27
N ILE A 215 -13.24 3.63 -7.17
CA ILE A 215 -13.10 2.53 -8.12
C ILE A 215 -13.59 1.25 -7.43
N LEU A 216 -14.64 0.66 -7.99
CA LEU A 216 -15.27 -0.56 -7.46
C LEU A 216 -14.96 -1.72 -8.40
N ARG A 217 -14.49 -2.84 -7.82
CA ARG A 217 -14.15 -4.07 -8.56
C ARG A 217 -15.00 -5.21 -8.05
N PHE A 218 -15.61 -5.93 -8.98
CA PHE A 218 -16.47 -7.08 -8.69
C PHE A 218 -16.38 -8.13 -9.80
N PRO A 219 -16.80 -9.40 -9.54
CA PRO A 219 -16.82 -10.46 -10.53
C PRO A 219 -17.75 -10.15 -11.72
N ARG A 220 -17.28 -10.44 -12.94
CA ARG A 220 -18.07 -10.22 -14.16
C ARG A 220 -19.39 -10.99 -14.18
N GLU A 221 -19.47 -12.11 -13.51
CA GLU A 221 -20.69 -12.92 -13.40
C GLU A 221 -21.85 -12.18 -12.70
N TRP A 222 -21.56 -11.14 -11.87
CA TRP A 222 -22.60 -10.32 -11.25
C TRP A 222 -23.36 -9.46 -12.27
N LEU A 223 -22.88 -9.32 -13.50
CA LEU A 223 -23.58 -8.59 -14.55
C LEU A 223 -24.93 -9.21 -14.92
N GLU A 224 -25.17 -10.48 -14.62
CA GLU A 224 -26.47 -11.12 -14.81
C GLU A 224 -27.58 -10.42 -13.98
N ASN A 225 -27.18 -9.85 -12.82
CA ASN A 225 -28.05 -9.09 -11.92
C ASN A 225 -27.51 -7.64 -11.75
N TRP A 226 -27.12 -7.01 -12.85
CA TRP A 226 -26.43 -5.72 -12.82
C TRP A 226 -27.22 -4.58 -12.15
N GLN A 227 -28.55 -4.62 -12.21
CA GLN A 227 -29.41 -3.63 -11.55
C GLN A 227 -29.24 -3.66 -10.02
N ASP A 228 -29.15 -4.87 -9.45
CA ASP A 228 -28.87 -5.04 -8.03
C ASP A 228 -27.46 -4.54 -7.70
N VAL A 229 -26.49 -4.86 -8.54
CA VAL A 229 -25.12 -4.39 -8.39
C VAL A 229 -25.07 -2.85 -8.42
N ALA A 230 -25.71 -2.22 -9.40
CA ALA A 230 -25.79 -0.75 -9.51
C ALA A 230 -26.41 -0.13 -8.26
N SER A 231 -27.58 -0.63 -7.83
CA SER A 231 -28.30 -0.16 -6.64
C SER A 231 -27.46 -0.29 -5.36
N HIS A 232 -26.75 -1.41 -5.18
CA HIS A 232 -25.92 -1.62 -4.01
C HIS A 232 -24.67 -0.74 -4.03
N ILE A 233 -24.07 -0.51 -5.21
CA ILE A 233 -22.96 0.43 -5.40
C ILE A 233 -23.39 1.84 -5.01
N ASP A 234 -24.54 2.30 -5.48
CA ASP A 234 -25.03 3.66 -5.19
C ASP A 234 -25.32 3.83 -3.69
N LYS A 235 -25.92 2.82 -3.04
CA LYS A 235 -26.14 2.82 -1.58
C LYS A 235 -24.83 2.84 -0.80
N LEU A 236 -23.81 2.08 -1.25
CA LEU A 236 -22.49 2.09 -0.63
C LEU A 236 -21.82 3.45 -0.76
N ILE A 237 -21.86 4.05 -1.93
CA ILE A 237 -21.29 5.38 -2.18
C ILE A 237 -21.98 6.43 -1.28
N ALA A 238 -23.31 6.40 -1.19
CA ALA A 238 -24.07 7.30 -0.31
C ALA A 238 -23.72 7.11 1.18
N ARG A 239 -23.39 5.88 1.61
CA ARG A 239 -22.94 5.59 2.97
C ARG A 239 -21.52 6.10 3.22
N LEU A 240 -20.63 5.94 2.23
CA LEU A 240 -19.24 6.40 2.33
C LEU A 240 -19.12 7.92 2.26
N HIS A 241 -19.96 8.56 1.46
CA HIS A 241 -19.97 10.01 1.26
C HIS A 241 -21.40 10.52 1.37
N PRO A 242 -21.93 10.70 2.60
CA PRO A 242 -23.26 11.27 2.78
C PRO A 242 -23.28 12.69 2.25
N ALA A 243 -24.28 13.00 1.44
CA ALA A 243 -24.54 14.37 1.00
C ALA A 243 -24.83 15.25 2.24
N ASN A 244 -24.04 16.31 2.44
CA ASN A 244 -24.26 17.30 3.49
C ASN A 244 -25.47 18.15 3.18
#